data_5940bf1f865297c7bf2f1b3e108b78b5
#
_entry.id   5940bf1f865297c7bf2f1b3e108b78b5
#
_cell.length_a   1.000
_cell.length_b   1.000
_cell.length_c   1.000
_cell.angle_alpha   90.00
_cell.angle_beta   90.00
_cell.angle_gamma   90.00
#
_symmetry.space_group_name_H-M   'P 1'
#
loop_
_entity.id
_entity.type
_entity.pdbx_description
1 polymer ?
#
loop_
_entity_poly.entity_id
_entity_poly.type
_entity_poly.pdbx_seq_one_letter_code
_entity_poly.pdbx_strand_id
1 'polypeptide(L)'
;MNRAMKAAVDDLDGVTVHDLYRCYPDFYIDVAREQRLCEEHDVIIFQHPFYWYSTPSIMKEWLDLVLQHGWAYGSEGRALEGKYYFHALTAGGDDSTYRHQGANLFTISELLSPYRATANLCRMRWLPPFAVLGIHQGLADELIRSHASDYRLMVTAFRDEMIDLESVIDTPYLNSNLADIIRQS
;
A
#
# COMPACT_ATOMS: atom_id res chain seq x y z
N MET A 1 10.46 0.79 11.12
CA MET A 1 10.16 1.35 9.78
C MET A 1 8.69 1.80 9.66
N ASN A 2 7.68 0.92 9.74
CA ASN A 2 6.26 1.32 9.57
C ASN A 2 5.81 2.51 10.43
N ARG A 3 6.26 2.59 11.71
CA ARG A 3 5.95 3.73 12.59
C ARG A 3 6.53 5.04 12.05
N ALA A 4 7.74 5.01 11.48
CA ALA A 4 8.38 6.20 10.91
C ALA A 4 7.66 6.65 9.62
N MET A 5 7.28 5.71 8.75
CA MET A 5 6.48 6.01 7.56
C MET A 5 5.12 6.63 7.94
N LYS A 6 4.39 6.02 8.88
CA LYS A 6 3.13 6.56 9.39
C LYS A 6 3.30 7.99 9.91
N ALA A 7 4.30 8.22 10.78
CA ALA A 7 4.55 9.54 11.37
C ALA A 7 4.94 10.60 10.32
N ALA A 8 5.53 10.19 9.20
CA ALA A 8 5.91 11.10 8.14
C ALA A 8 4.73 11.68 7.34
N VAL A 9 3.55 11.07 7.42
CA VAL A 9 2.35 11.47 6.67
C VAL A 9 1.16 11.88 7.56
N ASP A 10 1.30 11.75 8.87
CA ASP A 10 0.20 11.94 9.85
C ASP A 10 -0.27 13.41 9.94
N ASP A 11 0.55 14.36 9.48
CA ASP A 11 0.29 15.80 9.46
C ASP A 11 -0.11 16.35 8.08
N LEU A 12 -0.26 15.48 7.08
CA LEU A 12 -0.59 15.92 5.73
C LEU A 12 -2.09 16.17 5.57
N ASP A 13 -2.47 17.37 5.17
CA ASP A 13 -3.83 17.69 4.78
C ASP A 13 -4.24 16.82 3.57
N GLY A 14 -5.49 16.33 3.56
CA GLY A 14 -6.01 15.46 2.53
C GLY A 14 -5.54 13.99 2.64
N VAL A 15 -4.81 13.65 3.70
CA VAL A 15 -4.36 12.28 4.00
C VAL A 15 -5.00 11.79 5.29
N THR A 16 -5.73 10.67 5.22
CA THR A 16 -6.32 10.02 6.39
C THR A 16 -5.48 8.82 6.80
N VAL A 17 -4.82 8.91 7.94
CA VAL A 17 -4.08 7.78 8.51
C VAL A 17 -5.00 6.96 9.42
N HIS A 18 -5.38 5.77 8.97
CA HIS A 18 -6.33 4.90 9.63
C HIS A 18 -5.66 3.62 10.15
N ASP A 19 -5.44 3.54 11.45
CA ASP A 19 -4.75 2.43 12.12
C ASP A 19 -5.79 1.37 12.54
N LEU A 20 -5.92 0.30 11.74
CA LEU A 20 -6.92 -0.75 11.96
C LEU A 20 -6.79 -1.42 13.34
N TYR A 21 -5.57 -1.72 13.81
CA TYR A 21 -5.38 -2.33 15.14
C TYR A 21 -5.77 -1.39 16.28
N ARG A 22 -5.64 -0.09 16.09
CA ARG A 22 -6.08 0.90 17.07
C ARG A 22 -7.59 1.10 17.06
N CYS A 23 -8.19 1.08 15.87
CA CYS A 23 -9.63 1.27 15.70
C CYS A 23 -10.43 0.01 16.06
N TYR A 24 -9.87 -1.17 15.78
CA TYR A 24 -10.54 -2.46 15.93
C TYR A 24 -9.67 -3.45 16.70
N PRO A 25 -9.37 -3.21 18.00
CA PRO A 25 -8.51 -4.07 18.81
C PRO A 25 -9.11 -5.47 19.04
N ASP A 26 -10.42 -5.61 18.89
CA ASP A 26 -11.19 -6.85 18.99
C ASP A 26 -11.54 -7.46 17.62
N PHE A 27 -11.03 -6.89 16.53
CA PHE A 27 -11.32 -7.28 15.14
C PHE A 27 -12.78 -7.08 14.71
N TYR A 28 -13.59 -6.39 15.52
CA TYR A 28 -14.97 -6.07 15.14
C TYR A 28 -15.00 -4.82 14.23
N ILE A 29 -14.81 -5.04 12.92
CA ILE A 29 -14.69 -3.97 11.93
C ILE A 29 -16.06 -3.35 11.64
N ASP A 30 -16.18 -2.02 11.78
CA ASP A 30 -17.35 -1.24 11.33
C ASP A 30 -17.32 -1.09 9.81
N VAL A 31 -17.94 -2.02 9.13
CA VAL A 31 -17.97 -2.09 7.65
C VAL A 31 -18.48 -0.80 7.02
N ALA A 32 -19.57 -0.22 7.54
CA ALA A 32 -20.14 0.98 6.97
C ALA A 32 -19.22 2.21 7.11
N ARG A 33 -18.47 2.28 8.19
CA ARG A 33 -17.43 3.30 8.37
C ARG A 33 -16.28 3.12 7.40
N GLU A 34 -15.78 1.89 7.24
CA GLU A 34 -14.68 1.58 6.34
C GLU A 34 -15.04 1.83 4.88
N GLN A 35 -16.26 1.48 4.48
CA GLN A 35 -16.78 1.76 3.14
C GLN A 35 -16.84 3.27 2.86
N ARG A 36 -17.37 4.08 3.80
CA ARG A 36 -17.38 5.54 3.67
C ARG A 36 -15.97 6.11 3.54
N LEU A 37 -15.03 5.67 4.36
CA LEU A 37 -13.63 6.09 4.24
C LEU A 37 -13.06 5.78 2.85
N CYS A 38 -13.35 4.62 2.30
CA CYS A 38 -12.93 4.29 0.94
C CYS A 38 -13.59 5.18 -0.12
N GLU A 39 -14.86 5.52 0.05
CA GLU A 39 -15.60 6.40 -0.89
C GLU A 39 -15.04 7.82 -0.90
N GLU A 40 -14.62 8.33 0.26
CA GLU A 40 -14.08 9.69 0.45
C GLU A 40 -12.67 9.90 -0.12
N HIS A 41 -11.95 8.81 -0.49
CA HIS A 41 -10.56 8.89 -0.93
C HIS A 41 -10.37 8.29 -2.34
N ASP A 42 -9.50 8.90 -3.14
CA ASP A 42 -9.15 8.44 -4.50
C ASP A 42 -8.00 7.44 -4.51
N VAL A 43 -7.20 7.42 -3.45
CA VAL A 43 -6.03 6.55 -3.30
C VAL A 43 -6.15 5.76 -1.99
N ILE A 44 -6.08 4.44 -2.10
CA ILE A 44 -6.11 3.51 -0.96
C ILE A 44 -4.73 2.87 -0.81
N ILE A 45 -4.08 3.09 0.34
CA ILE A 45 -2.75 2.57 0.62
C ILE A 45 -2.82 1.58 1.77
N PHE A 46 -2.45 0.34 1.53
CA PHE A 46 -2.26 -0.63 2.60
C PHE A 46 -0.83 -0.57 3.12
N GLN A 47 -0.62 0.16 4.24
CA GLN A 47 0.68 0.25 4.90
C GLN A 47 0.81 -0.82 5.97
N HIS A 48 1.77 -1.77 5.80
CA HIS A 48 1.90 -2.91 6.70
C HIS A 48 3.29 -3.57 6.71
N PRO A 49 3.65 -4.33 7.76
CA PRO A 49 4.74 -5.30 7.69
C PRO A 49 4.31 -6.50 6.83
N PHE A 50 5.23 -7.03 6.02
CA PHE A 50 4.98 -8.17 5.14
C PHE A 50 5.14 -9.47 5.94
N TYR A 51 4.05 -9.92 6.55
CA TYR A 51 4.03 -11.09 7.39
C TYR A 51 3.61 -12.33 6.61
N TRP A 52 4.44 -13.36 6.68
CA TRP A 52 4.16 -14.64 6.02
C TRP A 52 3.79 -14.48 4.54
N TYR A 53 4.57 -13.63 3.83
CA TYR A 53 4.36 -13.33 2.41
C TYR A 53 3.01 -12.69 2.09
N SER A 54 2.40 -12.06 3.08
CA SER A 54 1.05 -11.50 3.02
C SER A 54 0.90 -10.27 3.94
N THR A 55 -0.33 -9.90 4.23
CA THR A 55 -0.69 -8.81 5.16
C THR A 55 -0.85 -9.35 6.59
N PRO A 56 -0.82 -8.48 7.62
CA PRO A 56 -1.34 -8.80 8.93
C PRO A 56 -2.81 -9.27 8.88
N SER A 57 -3.21 -10.13 9.82
CA SER A 57 -4.51 -10.79 9.83
C SER A 57 -5.70 -9.83 9.79
N ILE A 58 -5.62 -8.70 10.49
CA ILE A 58 -6.71 -7.70 10.49
C ILE A 58 -6.96 -7.10 9.11
N MET A 59 -5.96 -7.00 8.24
CA MET A 59 -6.16 -6.52 6.87
C MET A 59 -6.86 -7.55 6.01
N LYS A 60 -6.62 -8.85 6.26
CA LYS A 60 -7.37 -9.92 5.58
C LYS A 60 -8.83 -9.91 6.04
N GLU A 61 -9.07 -9.76 7.35
CA GLU A 61 -10.42 -9.59 7.90
C GLU A 61 -11.13 -8.38 7.30
N TRP A 62 -10.40 -7.25 7.17
CA TRP A 62 -10.92 -6.05 6.51
C TRP A 62 -11.33 -6.33 5.05
N LEU A 63 -10.50 -7.01 4.26
CA LEU A 63 -10.83 -7.36 2.88
C LEU A 63 -12.09 -8.22 2.79
N ASP A 64 -12.22 -9.22 3.68
CA ASP A 64 -13.34 -10.16 3.67
C ASP A 64 -14.67 -9.53 4.06
N LEU A 65 -14.64 -8.58 5.00
CA LEU A 65 -15.85 -7.94 5.52
C LEU A 65 -16.26 -6.70 4.73
N VAL A 66 -15.30 -5.86 4.33
CA VAL A 66 -15.56 -4.54 3.73
C VAL A 66 -15.84 -4.63 2.24
N LEU A 67 -15.13 -5.50 1.51
CA LEU A 67 -15.29 -5.64 0.07
C LEU A 67 -16.51 -6.50 -0.28
N GLN A 68 -17.70 -5.98 -0.03
CA GLN A 68 -18.95 -6.70 -0.23
C GLN A 68 -19.40 -6.69 -1.69
N HIS A 69 -20.09 -7.78 -2.07
CA HIS A 69 -20.81 -7.84 -3.34
C HIS A 69 -21.91 -6.76 -3.41
N GLY A 70 -22.04 -6.10 -4.55
CA GLY A 70 -23.00 -5.01 -4.74
C GLY A 70 -22.48 -3.64 -4.29
N TRP A 71 -21.35 -3.60 -3.54
CA TRP A 71 -20.66 -2.36 -3.20
C TRP A 71 -19.28 -2.29 -3.88
N ALA A 72 -18.37 -3.21 -3.58
CA ALA A 72 -17.02 -3.24 -4.14
C ALA A 72 -16.95 -3.89 -5.53
N TYR A 73 -17.75 -4.95 -5.75
CA TYR A 73 -17.73 -5.74 -6.97
C TYR A 73 -19.11 -6.31 -7.32
N GLY A 74 -19.20 -7.02 -8.44
CA GLY A 74 -20.46 -7.47 -9.02
C GLY A 74 -21.00 -6.49 -10.05
N SER A 75 -22.25 -6.70 -10.51
CA SER A 75 -22.86 -5.87 -11.56
C SER A 75 -23.05 -4.41 -11.10
N GLU A 76 -23.48 -4.22 -9.85
CA GLU A 76 -23.81 -2.91 -9.26
C GLU A 76 -22.65 -2.33 -8.44
N GLY A 77 -21.70 -3.17 -7.97
CA GLY A 77 -20.61 -2.75 -7.11
C GLY A 77 -19.52 -1.98 -7.84
N ARG A 78 -19.55 -0.65 -7.71
CA ARG A 78 -18.63 0.28 -8.38
C ARG A 78 -18.01 1.33 -7.44
N ALA A 79 -18.17 1.20 -6.14
CA ALA A 79 -17.72 2.19 -5.18
C ALA A 79 -16.20 2.45 -5.22
N LEU A 80 -15.43 1.45 -5.66
CA LEU A 80 -13.97 1.52 -5.76
C LEU A 80 -13.45 1.69 -7.19
N GLU A 81 -14.33 1.79 -8.18
CA GLU A 81 -13.96 1.88 -9.59
C GLU A 81 -13.10 3.11 -9.87
N GLY A 82 -11.92 2.87 -10.49
CA GLY A 82 -10.98 3.92 -10.87
C GLY A 82 -10.07 4.43 -9.75
N LYS A 83 -10.31 4.08 -8.49
CA LYS A 83 -9.43 4.47 -7.37
C LYS A 83 -8.07 3.76 -7.47
N TYR A 84 -7.02 4.45 -7.06
CA TYR A 84 -5.68 3.85 -7.00
C TYR A 84 -5.53 2.99 -5.76
N TYR A 85 -4.87 1.84 -5.91
CA TYR A 85 -4.62 0.93 -4.81
C TYR A 85 -3.22 0.35 -4.90
N PHE A 86 -2.46 0.44 -3.81
CA PHE A 86 -1.16 -0.19 -3.66
C PHE A 86 -0.81 -0.51 -2.21
N HIS A 87 0.28 -1.26 -2.04
CA HIS A 87 0.81 -1.62 -0.74
C HIS A 87 2.07 -0.81 -0.43
N ALA A 88 2.15 -0.24 0.77
CA ALA A 88 3.36 0.31 1.36
C ALA A 88 3.87 -0.68 2.41
N LEU A 89 4.80 -1.54 2.03
CA LEU A 89 5.18 -2.68 2.86
C LEU A 89 6.63 -2.59 3.37
N THR A 90 6.87 -3.26 4.49
CA THR A 90 8.22 -3.49 5.02
C THR A 90 8.46 -4.98 5.14
N ALA A 91 9.62 -5.48 4.67
CA ALA A 91 9.95 -6.89 4.71
C ALA A 91 11.32 -7.15 5.34
N GLY A 92 11.45 -8.27 6.06
CA GLY A 92 12.66 -8.66 6.78
C GLY A 92 13.82 -8.96 5.87
N GLY A 93 13.60 -9.73 4.78
CA GLY A 93 14.60 -10.03 3.77
C GLY A 93 14.91 -8.84 2.88
N ASP A 94 16.08 -8.79 2.33
CA ASP A 94 16.51 -7.79 1.36
C ASP A 94 16.01 -8.10 -0.07
N ASP A 95 16.31 -7.25 -1.03
CA ASP A 95 15.90 -7.41 -2.42
C ASP A 95 16.43 -8.71 -3.05
N SER A 96 17.63 -9.19 -2.66
CA SER A 96 18.16 -10.44 -3.17
C SER A 96 17.36 -11.67 -2.73
N THR A 97 16.66 -11.57 -1.61
CA THR A 97 15.79 -12.61 -1.05
C THR A 97 14.52 -12.81 -1.88
N TYR A 98 13.95 -11.71 -2.43
CA TYR A 98 12.68 -11.72 -3.17
C TYR A 98 12.90 -11.75 -4.69
N ARG A 99 13.64 -12.76 -5.16
CA ARG A 99 13.92 -13.05 -6.58
C ARG A 99 13.74 -14.54 -6.86
N HIS A 100 13.56 -14.90 -8.12
CA HIS A 100 13.45 -16.32 -8.53
C HIS A 100 14.67 -17.15 -8.15
N GLN A 101 15.86 -16.54 -8.10
CA GLN A 101 17.11 -17.18 -7.65
C GLN A 101 17.42 -16.90 -6.18
N GLY A 102 16.57 -16.16 -5.49
CA GLY A 102 16.72 -15.84 -4.08
C GLY A 102 16.12 -16.91 -3.16
N ALA A 103 16.28 -16.73 -1.85
CA ALA A 103 15.81 -17.71 -0.86
C ALA A 103 14.29 -17.93 -0.88
N ASN A 104 13.51 -16.92 -1.25
CA ASN A 104 12.04 -17.01 -1.29
C ASN A 104 11.49 -17.51 -2.65
N LEU A 105 12.29 -17.60 -3.69
CA LEU A 105 11.92 -18.07 -5.03
C LEU A 105 10.86 -17.25 -5.75
N PHE A 106 10.30 -16.24 -5.11
CA PHE A 106 9.25 -15.35 -5.63
C PHE A 106 9.64 -13.90 -5.42
N THR A 107 9.21 -13.05 -6.34
CA THR A 107 9.31 -11.59 -6.20
C THR A 107 8.19 -11.06 -5.30
N ILE A 108 8.35 -9.86 -4.73
CA ILE A 108 7.28 -9.17 -3.98
C ILE A 108 6.02 -9.02 -4.86
N SER A 109 6.19 -8.66 -6.12
CA SER A 109 5.06 -8.49 -7.06
C SER A 109 4.25 -9.78 -7.25
N GLU A 110 4.91 -10.92 -7.35
CA GLU A 110 4.24 -12.24 -7.45
C GLU A 110 3.50 -12.59 -6.16
N LEU A 111 4.12 -12.33 -5.00
CA LEU A 111 3.50 -12.56 -3.71
C LEU A 111 2.30 -11.65 -3.44
N LEU A 112 2.24 -10.49 -4.09
CA LEU A 112 1.09 -9.58 -4.02
C LEU A 112 0.01 -9.87 -5.07
N SER A 113 0.14 -10.91 -5.88
CA SER A 113 -0.84 -11.25 -6.93
C SER A 113 -2.28 -11.42 -6.42
N PRO A 114 -2.58 -11.95 -5.21
CA PRO A 114 -3.95 -12.00 -4.70
C PRO A 114 -4.58 -10.61 -4.53
N TYR A 115 -3.79 -9.62 -4.09
CA TYR A 115 -4.26 -8.24 -3.92
C TYR A 115 -4.46 -7.53 -5.25
N ARG A 116 -3.60 -7.79 -6.23
CA ARG A 116 -3.79 -7.34 -7.61
C ARG A 116 -5.06 -7.93 -8.21
N ALA A 117 -5.36 -9.21 -7.98
CA ALA A 117 -6.60 -9.84 -8.40
C ALA A 117 -7.83 -9.18 -7.73
N THR A 118 -7.74 -8.86 -6.44
CA THR A 118 -8.77 -8.12 -5.70
C THR A 118 -8.98 -6.73 -6.30
N ALA A 119 -7.91 -5.99 -6.59
CA ALA A 119 -7.98 -4.70 -7.25
C ALA A 119 -8.72 -4.78 -8.60
N ASN A 120 -8.36 -5.77 -9.43
CA ASN A 120 -9.02 -5.99 -10.72
C ASN A 120 -10.52 -6.32 -10.57
N LEU A 121 -10.88 -7.17 -9.60
CA LEU A 121 -12.27 -7.50 -9.33
C LEU A 121 -13.09 -6.26 -8.92
N CYS A 122 -12.51 -5.39 -8.11
CA CYS A 122 -13.11 -4.14 -7.63
C CYS A 122 -12.93 -2.96 -8.62
N ARG A 123 -12.36 -3.18 -9.80
CA ARG A 123 -12.08 -2.17 -10.84
C ARG A 123 -11.17 -1.03 -10.37
N MET A 124 -10.34 -1.28 -9.33
CA MET A 124 -9.31 -0.36 -8.88
C MET A 124 -8.11 -0.38 -9.82
N ARG A 125 -7.35 0.71 -9.84
CA ARG A 125 -6.08 0.83 -10.55
C ARG A 125 -4.95 0.36 -9.64
N TRP A 126 -4.49 -0.87 -9.85
CA TRP A 126 -3.35 -1.44 -9.13
C TRP A 126 -2.05 -0.74 -9.53
N LEU A 127 -1.26 -0.34 -8.53
CA LEU A 127 0.07 0.22 -8.72
C LEU A 127 1.14 -0.69 -8.06
N PRO A 128 2.41 -0.62 -8.53
CA PRO A 128 3.51 -1.28 -7.85
C PRO A 128 3.58 -0.89 -6.37
N PRO A 129 4.10 -1.76 -5.49
CA PRO A 129 4.20 -1.43 -4.07
C PRO A 129 5.32 -0.41 -3.80
N PHE A 130 5.17 0.37 -2.73
CA PHE A 130 6.27 1.03 -2.05
C PHE A 130 6.88 0.01 -1.08
N ALA A 131 8.15 -0.38 -1.25
CA ALA A 131 8.74 -1.45 -0.48
C ALA A 131 10.02 -1.02 0.24
N VAL A 132 10.10 -1.28 1.56
CA VAL A 132 11.34 -1.16 2.33
C VAL A 132 11.75 -2.56 2.77
N LEU A 133 12.82 -3.05 2.17
CA LEU A 133 13.33 -4.39 2.34
C LEU A 133 14.55 -4.42 3.30
N GLY A 134 14.89 -5.60 3.82
CA GLY A 134 16.09 -5.78 4.65
C GLY A 134 15.95 -5.28 6.10
N ILE A 135 14.75 -5.08 6.62
CA ILE A 135 14.57 -4.50 7.97
C ILE A 135 15.15 -5.38 9.11
N HIS A 136 15.30 -6.68 8.91
CA HIS A 136 15.90 -7.58 9.91
C HIS A 136 17.43 -7.46 9.99
N GLN A 137 18.08 -6.88 8.98
CA GLN A 137 19.52 -6.62 9.01
C GLN A 137 19.89 -5.40 9.87
N GLY A 138 18.89 -4.69 10.39
CA GLY A 138 19.03 -3.44 11.12
C GLY A 138 19.21 -2.26 10.16
N LEU A 139 18.23 -1.39 10.07
CA LEU A 139 18.36 -0.14 9.31
C LEU A 139 18.98 0.94 10.21
N ALA A 140 20.03 1.60 9.72
CA ALA A 140 20.56 2.79 10.35
C ALA A 140 19.46 3.88 10.42
N ASP A 141 19.49 4.71 11.46
CA ASP A 141 18.50 5.77 11.67
C ASP A 141 18.40 6.74 10.47
N GLU A 142 19.50 6.94 9.76
CA GLU A 142 19.54 7.76 8.55
C GLU A 142 18.73 7.13 7.41
N LEU A 143 18.85 5.82 7.18
CA LEU A 143 18.04 5.10 6.19
C LEU A 143 16.56 5.07 6.58
N ILE A 144 16.24 4.94 7.87
CA ILE A 144 14.86 5.03 8.34
C ILE A 144 14.27 6.40 8.01
N ARG A 145 15.03 7.49 8.25
CA ARG A 145 14.59 8.85 7.90
C ARG A 145 14.45 9.03 6.39
N SER A 146 15.40 8.55 5.61
CA SER A 146 15.35 8.62 4.14
C SER A 146 14.09 7.95 3.60
N HIS A 147 13.83 6.68 3.95
CA HIS A 147 12.64 5.96 3.51
C HIS A 147 11.33 6.62 3.98
N ALA A 148 11.31 7.20 5.18
CA ALA A 148 10.15 7.94 5.67
C ALA A 148 9.92 9.24 4.87
N SER A 149 11.00 9.93 4.49
CA SER A 149 10.95 11.11 3.62
C SER A 149 10.47 10.76 2.20
N ASP A 150 10.98 9.68 1.63
CA ASP A 150 10.56 9.16 0.31
C ASP A 150 9.08 8.80 0.32
N TYR A 151 8.61 8.16 1.41
CA TYR A 151 7.20 7.81 1.56
C TYR A 151 6.32 9.07 1.64
N ARG A 152 6.74 10.07 2.44
CA ARG A 152 6.05 11.36 2.50
C ARG A 152 5.99 12.05 1.14
N LEU A 153 7.12 12.08 0.42
CA LEU A 153 7.22 12.68 -0.91
C LEU A 153 6.24 12.00 -1.89
N MET A 154 6.21 10.67 -1.90
CA MET A 154 5.31 9.89 -2.74
C MET A 154 3.83 10.16 -2.41
N VAL A 155 3.45 10.12 -1.12
CA VAL A 155 2.06 10.37 -0.69
C VAL A 155 1.64 11.79 -1.04
N THR A 156 2.53 12.77 -0.84
CA THR A 156 2.30 14.17 -1.25
C THR A 156 2.08 14.28 -2.77
N ALA A 157 2.90 13.60 -3.56
CA ALA A 157 2.78 13.62 -5.01
C ALA A 157 1.48 12.96 -5.52
N PHE A 158 0.97 11.92 -4.85
CA PHE A 158 -0.35 11.38 -5.13
C PHE A 158 -1.47 12.37 -4.79
N ARG A 159 -1.40 13.01 -3.61
CA ARG A 159 -2.37 14.04 -3.19
C ARG A 159 -2.44 15.20 -4.18
N ASP A 160 -1.28 15.63 -4.68
CA ASP A 160 -1.14 16.80 -5.56
C ASP A 160 -1.26 16.42 -7.05
N GLU A 161 -1.65 15.18 -7.37
CA GLU A 161 -1.80 14.65 -8.75
C GLU A 161 -0.52 14.76 -9.59
N MET A 162 0.66 14.73 -8.94
CA MET A 162 1.97 14.90 -9.56
C MET A 162 2.60 13.57 -10.00
N ILE A 163 1.95 12.44 -9.80
CA ILE A 163 2.48 11.13 -10.23
C ILE A 163 2.31 10.97 -11.76
N ASP A 164 3.40 10.61 -12.41
CA ASP A 164 3.36 10.14 -13.80
C ASP A 164 3.03 8.65 -13.85
N LEU A 165 1.76 8.36 -14.06
CA LEU A 165 1.23 7.01 -14.03
C LEU A 165 1.76 6.12 -15.17
N GLU A 166 2.19 6.69 -16.30
CA GLU A 166 2.78 5.91 -17.39
C GLU A 166 4.17 5.40 -17.02
N SER A 167 4.95 6.22 -16.30
CA SER A 167 6.29 5.86 -15.84
C SER A 167 6.27 4.85 -14.68
N VAL A 168 5.14 4.72 -13.95
CA VAL A 168 5.01 3.83 -12.79
C VAL A 168 4.84 2.36 -13.18
N ILE A 169 4.20 2.07 -14.33
CA ILE A 169 3.70 0.72 -14.67
C ILE A 169 4.82 -0.32 -14.75
N ASP A 170 5.99 0.06 -15.21
CA ASP A 170 7.13 -0.83 -15.44
C ASP A 170 8.15 -0.84 -14.29
N THR A 171 7.89 -0.13 -13.19
CA THR A 171 8.79 -0.12 -12.03
C THR A 171 8.51 -1.30 -11.10
N PRO A 172 9.54 -1.96 -10.52
CA PRO A 172 9.32 -3.01 -9.53
C PRO A 172 8.71 -2.48 -8.24
N TYR A 173 9.09 -1.26 -7.83
CA TYR A 173 8.61 -0.56 -6.64
C TYR A 173 8.42 0.93 -6.94
N LEU A 174 7.42 1.57 -6.34
CA LEU A 174 7.20 3.02 -6.44
C LEU A 174 8.41 3.84 -5.97
N ASN A 175 9.16 3.32 -5.01
CA ASN A 175 10.36 3.95 -4.48
C ASN A 175 11.67 3.54 -5.18
N SER A 176 11.62 2.85 -6.31
CA SER A 176 12.82 2.52 -7.08
C SER A 176 13.50 3.76 -7.65
N ASN A 177 12.72 4.71 -8.15
CA ASN A 177 13.20 6.00 -8.62
C ASN A 177 12.08 7.06 -8.56
N LEU A 178 11.87 7.67 -7.39
CA LEU A 178 10.82 8.68 -7.20
C LEU A 178 10.98 9.90 -8.12
N ALA A 179 12.22 10.26 -8.47
CA ALA A 179 12.47 11.41 -9.34
C ALA A 179 11.92 11.22 -10.76
N ASP A 180 11.82 9.97 -11.24
CA ASP A 180 11.32 9.68 -12.59
C ASP A 180 9.80 9.58 -12.64
N ILE A 181 9.15 9.27 -11.51
CA ILE A 181 7.69 9.08 -11.44
C ILE A 181 6.94 10.31 -10.93
N ILE A 182 7.66 11.31 -10.37
CA ILE A 182 7.06 12.56 -9.89
C ILE A 182 7.32 13.66 -10.93
N ARG A 183 6.25 14.22 -11.49
CA ARG A 183 6.34 15.34 -12.43
C ARG A 183 6.99 16.55 -11.75
N GLN A 184 7.94 17.15 -12.45
CA GLN A 184 8.49 18.43 -12.01
C GLN A 184 7.47 19.54 -12.34
N SER A 185 7.16 20.37 -11.33
CA SER A 185 6.28 21.55 -11.47
C SER A 185 6.92 22.64 -12.30
#